data_4d9cc1d57df2d0c7915dfe5f63721a59
#
_entry.id   4d9cc1d57df2d0c7915dfe5f63721a59
#
_cell.length_a   1.000
_cell.length_b   1.000
_cell.length_c   1.000
_cell.angle_alpha   90.00
_cell.angle_beta   90.00
_cell.angle_gamma   90.00
#
_symmetry.space_group_name_H-M   'P 1'
#
loop_
_entity.id
_entity.type
_entity.pdbx_description
1 polymer ?
#
loop_
_entity_poly.entity_id
_entity_poly.type
_entity_poly.pdbx_seq_one_letter_code
_entity_poly.pdbx_strand_id
1 'polypeptide(L)'
;MTSARSPYHFSLHASDPHDSDGGSRKDTGHTFICGPTGSGKTVFIGFLVAMLERHGATQVIFDKDRGLEILVRALHGEYLPLRHGMPTGFNPLQLPSGARQLEFLKLWLCTLIRPRSGVLSARQQSDLEQALHGTLSLEPSARRLSRLIEFLDPTDPEGIHARLSPWCASQRGDYAWVFDNPEDCIVRRLTQQPTIGFDVTEFLDHELTRAPVTLYLFHLVRELLDGRKLVCWMDEFWRLLADPAFENFAKDGPKTWRKLNGVMCLATQSASDVLDSRISRTIIEQTATKIFFPNADASAEEYIGGFGLTEREFRLVREQLEPGSRSFLVKQGHHSVVCQLDLKGFEAELQVISGRSQQVERMHEIIAGSSTDPSDWLPRFLREHGVITDSSPLSGEQAACT
;
A
#
# COMPACT_ATOMS: atom_id res chain seq x y z
N MET A 1 -5.46 24.99 -1.65
CA MET A 1 -5.22 26.44 -1.54
C MET A 1 -4.38 26.72 -0.31
N THR A 2 -3.63 27.82 -0.27
CA THR A 2 -2.92 28.29 0.93
C THR A 2 -3.89 29.00 1.89
N SER A 3 -3.44 29.30 3.12
CA SER A 3 -4.17 30.16 4.06
C SER A 3 -4.50 31.55 3.51
N ALA A 4 -3.71 32.04 2.53
CA ALA A 4 -3.97 33.28 1.81
C ALA A 4 -4.95 33.11 0.63
N ARG A 5 -5.60 31.96 0.49
CA ARG A 5 -6.52 31.60 -0.62
C ARG A 5 -5.87 31.63 -2.00
N SER A 6 -4.55 31.55 -2.10
CA SER A 6 -3.85 31.39 -3.36
C SER A 6 -3.73 29.90 -3.73
N PRO A 7 -3.74 29.55 -5.02
CA PRO A 7 -3.45 28.18 -5.45
C PRO A 7 -2.07 27.74 -4.94
N TYR A 8 -1.98 26.47 -4.51
CA TYR A 8 -0.70 25.86 -4.14
C TYR A 8 -0.40 24.72 -5.10
N HIS A 9 0.74 24.81 -5.74
CA HIS A 9 1.24 23.74 -6.60
C HIS A 9 1.93 22.69 -5.74
N PHE A 10 1.25 21.57 -5.50
CA PHE A 10 1.77 20.48 -4.70
C PHE A 10 2.55 19.50 -5.56
N SER A 11 3.75 19.14 -5.13
CA SER A 11 4.55 18.05 -5.68
C SER A 11 4.94 17.09 -4.55
N LEU A 12 4.88 15.78 -4.80
CA LEU A 12 5.42 14.79 -3.87
C LEU A 12 6.94 14.93 -3.72
N HIS A 13 7.64 15.37 -4.78
CA HIS A 13 9.07 15.60 -4.74
C HIS A 13 9.37 16.94 -4.08
N ALA A 14 10.27 16.92 -3.11
CA ALA A 14 10.76 18.12 -2.45
C ALA A 14 11.80 18.80 -3.35
N SER A 15 11.36 19.61 -4.29
CA SER A 15 12.24 20.42 -5.15
C SER A 15 12.44 21.79 -4.50
N ASP A 16 13.68 22.24 -4.40
CA ASP A 16 13.96 23.63 -4.02
C ASP A 16 13.57 24.53 -5.19
N PRO A 17 12.59 25.46 -5.04
CA PRO A 17 12.21 26.38 -6.10
C PRO A 17 13.33 27.34 -6.51
N HIS A 18 14.41 27.44 -5.73
CA HIS A 18 15.58 28.26 -6.00
C HIS A 18 16.77 27.46 -6.56
N ASP A 19 16.64 26.15 -6.70
CA ASP A 19 17.68 25.30 -7.28
C ASP A 19 17.73 25.53 -8.80
N SER A 20 18.66 26.39 -9.24
CA SER A 20 18.87 26.73 -10.65
C SER A 20 19.45 25.55 -11.45
N ASP A 21 19.82 24.47 -10.82
CA ASP A 21 20.47 23.28 -11.37
C ASP A 21 19.45 22.26 -11.89
N GLY A 22 18.34 22.71 -12.39
CA GLY A 22 17.18 22.01 -12.97
C GLY A 22 17.37 20.56 -13.38
N GLY A 23 17.69 19.67 -12.46
CA GLY A 23 17.55 18.24 -12.72
C GLY A 23 18.72 17.31 -12.43
N SER A 24 19.83 17.75 -11.83
CA SER A 24 20.93 16.82 -11.50
C SER A 24 20.70 16.02 -10.22
N ARG A 25 19.88 16.50 -9.28
CA ARG A 25 19.43 15.76 -8.09
C ARG A 25 18.00 15.29 -8.29
N LYS A 26 17.81 13.98 -8.43
CA LYS A 26 16.48 13.37 -8.28
C LYS A 26 16.07 13.54 -6.82
N ASP A 27 15.20 14.49 -6.52
CA ASP A 27 14.66 14.67 -5.19
C ASP A 27 13.81 13.47 -4.80
N THR A 28 13.80 13.14 -3.50
CA THR A 28 12.95 12.06 -3.04
C THR A 28 11.50 12.51 -2.98
N GLY A 29 10.60 11.67 -3.52
CA GLY A 29 9.16 11.90 -3.46
C GLY A 29 8.47 11.15 -2.31
N HIS A 30 9.24 10.44 -1.46
CA HIS A 30 8.64 9.70 -0.35
C HIS A 30 7.94 10.65 0.60
N THR A 31 6.70 10.31 0.93
CA THR A 31 5.79 11.17 1.67
C THR A 31 5.27 10.46 2.91
N PHE A 32 5.25 11.15 4.02
CA PHE A 32 4.64 10.73 5.27
C PHE A 32 3.38 11.54 5.54
N ILE A 33 2.29 10.87 5.90
CA ILE A 33 0.97 11.48 6.14
C ILE A 33 0.51 11.05 7.53
N CYS A 34 0.30 12.00 8.42
CA CYS A 34 -0.15 11.74 9.79
C CYS A 34 -1.38 12.56 10.16
N GLY A 35 -2.33 11.93 10.82
CA GLY A 35 -3.50 12.61 11.37
C GLY A 35 -4.53 11.64 11.92
N PRO A 36 -5.32 12.03 12.90
CA PRO A 36 -6.29 11.17 13.56
C PRO A 36 -7.39 10.68 12.63
N THR A 37 -8.17 9.71 13.09
CA THR A 37 -9.36 9.21 12.36
C THR A 37 -10.33 10.37 12.11
N GLY A 38 -10.90 10.41 10.90
CA GLY A 38 -11.84 11.47 10.51
C GLY A 38 -11.20 12.81 10.13
N SER A 39 -9.88 12.94 10.17
CA SER A 39 -9.19 14.18 9.76
C SER A 39 -9.22 14.45 8.25
N GLY A 40 -9.61 13.46 7.43
CA GLY A 40 -9.68 13.59 5.97
C GLY A 40 -8.50 12.98 5.22
N LYS A 41 -7.64 12.18 5.87
CA LYS A 41 -6.50 11.50 5.23
C LYS A 41 -6.89 10.70 3.99
N THR A 42 -7.90 9.82 4.11
CA THR A 42 -8.34 8.95 3.02
C THR A 42 -8.82 9.76 1.82
N VAL A 43 -9.59 10.84 2.06
CA VAL A 43 -10.05 11.76 1.00
C VAL A 43 -8.85 12.45 0.32
N PHE A 44 -7.88 12.89 1.11
CA PHE A 44 -6.67 13.51 0.58
C PHE A 44 -5.83 12.53 -0.25
N ILE A 45 -5.63 11.30 0.24
CA ILE A 45 -4.95 10.24 -0.50
C ILE A 45 -5.71 9.93 -1.79
N GLY A 46 -7.02 9.72 -1.72
CA GLY A 46 -7.85 9.46 -2.89
C GLY A 46 -7.80 10.59 -3.92
N PHE A 47 -7.79 11.83 -3.49
CA PHE A 47 -7.58 12.99 -4.37
C PHE A 47 -6.21 12.92 -5.08
N LEU A 48 -5.14 12.60 -4.35
CA LEU A 48 -3.81 12.47 -4.96
C LEU A 48 -3.72 11.27 -5.92
N VAL A 49 -4.34 10.13 -5.57
CA VAL A 49 -4.43 8.96 -6.46
C VAL A 49 -5.08 9.33 -7.78
N ALA A 50 -6.24 10.02 -7.73
CA ALA A 50 -6.94 10.48 -8.93
C ALA A 50 -6.12 11.48 -9.75
N MET A 51 -5.40 12.40 -9.08
CA MET A 51 -4.55 13.37 -9.77
C MET A 51 -3.33 12.73 -10.44
N LEU A 52 -2.76 11.69 -9.85
CA LEU A 52 -1.57 11.02 -10.39
C LEU A 52 -1.88 10.10 -11.57
N GLU A 53 -3.12 9.63 -11.69
CA GLU A 53 -3.56 8.83 -12.83
C GLU A 53 -3.36 9.59 -14.14
N ARG A 54 -3.75 10.86 -14.20
CA ARG A 54 -3.54 11.74 -15.37
C ARG A 54 -2.06 11.91 -15.79
N HIS A 55 -1.12 11.59 -14.89
CA HIS A 55 0.32 11.63 -15.17
C HIS A 55 0.87 10.27 -15.62
N GLY A 56 0.01 9.27 -15.82
CA GLY A 56 0.38 7.92 -16.23
C GLY A 56 1.25 7.21 -15.17
N ALA A 57 0.99 7.45 -13.90
CA ALA A 57 1.67 6.75 -12.83
C ALA A 57 1.07 5.36 -12.62
N THR A 58 1.91 4.34 -12.49
CA THR A 58 1.48 3.05 -11.94
C THR A 58 1.28 3.22 -10.45
N GLN A 59 0.14 2.80 -9.92
CA GLN A 59 -0.21 2.98 -8.52
C GLN A 59 -0.55 1.65 -7.87
N VAL A 60 0.11 1.34 -6.75
CA VAL A 60 -0.19 0.19 -5.90
C VAL A 60 -0.67 0.72 -4.56
N ILE A 61 -1.83 0.25 -4.11
CA ILE A 61 -2.52 0.77 -2.94
C ILE A 61 -2.74 -0.38 -1.95
N PHE A 62 -2.12 -0.29 -0.78
CA PHE A 62 -2.42 -1.12 0.37
C PHE A 62 -3.43 -0.37 1.22
N ASP A 63 -4.67 -0.78 1.11
CA ASP A 63 -5.82 -0.11 1.67
C ASP A 63 -6.32 -0.86 2.91
N LYS A 64 -6.57 -0.11 3.97
CA LYS A 64 -7.21 -0.62 5.17
C LYS A 64 -8.65 -0.14 5.22
N ASP A 65 -9.55 -1.04 5.60
CA ASP A 65 -10.99 -0.76 5.74
C ASP A 65 -11.68 -0.35 4.42
N ARG A 66 -11.09 -0.69 3.27
CA ARG A 66 -11.66 -0.50 1.92
C ARG A 66 -12.00 0.95 1.56
N GLY A 67 -11.28 1.90 2.16
CA GLY A 67 -11.54 3.33 1.99
C GLY A 67 -11.33 3.85 0.58
N LEU A 68 -10.51 3.19 -0.24
CA LEU A 68 -10.18 3.58 -1.61
C LEU A 68 -10.74 2.63 -2.68
N GLU A 69 -11.53 1.60 -2.31
CA GLU A 69 -12.02 0.60 -3.26
C GLU A 69 -12.88 1.23 -4.36
N ILE A 70 -13.83 2.10 -4.02
CA ILE A 70 -14.72 2.75 -5.00
C ILE A 70 -13.87 3.54 -6.01
N LEU A 71 -12.90 4.30 -5.51
CA LEU A 71 -12.01 5.09 -6.36
C LEU A 71 -11.18 4.22 -7.30
N VAL A 72 -10.52 3.18 -6.78
CA VAL A 72 -9.69 2.28 -7.60
C VAL A 72 -10.52 1.70 -8.75
N ARG A 73 -11.71 1.20 -8.44
CA ARG A 73 -12.62 0.66 -9.46
C ARG A 73 -13.12 1.73 -10.44
N ALA A 74 -13.42 2.94 -9.95
CA ALA A 74 -13.85 4.06 -10.80
C ALA A 74 -12.76 4.52 -11.78
N LEU A 75 -11.49 4.35 -11.43
CA LEU A 75 -10.33 4.60 -12.29
C LEU A 75 -9.98 3.42 -13.21
N HIS A 76 -10.91 2.48 -13.45
CA HIS A 76 -10.66 1.23 -14.19
C HIS A 76 -9.55 0.36 -13.60
N GLY A 77 -9.16 0.61 -12.35
CA GLY A 77 -8.20 -0.19 -11.62
C GLY A 77 -8.80 -1.48 -11.09
N GLU A 78 -7.94 -2.41 -10.70
CA GLU A 78 -8.35 -3.64 -10.06
C GLU A 78 -8.22 -3.54 -8.54
N TYR A 79 -9.23 -3.95 -7.82
CA TYR A 79 -9.22 -3.99 -6.36
C TYR A 79 -9.43 -5.42 -5.86
N LEU A 80 -8.47 -5.92 -5.08
CA LEU A 80 -8.39 -7.31 -4.62
C LEU A 80 -8.77 -7.39 -3.14
N PRO A 81 -9.95 -7.91 -2.82
CA PRO A 81 -10.33 -8.17 -1.44
C PRO A 81 -9.60 -9.43 -0.95
N LEU A 82 -8.64 -9.27 -0.06
CA LEU A 82 -7.93 -10.38 0.55
C LEU A 82 -8.69 -10.82 1.82
N ARG A 83 -9.61 -11.77 1.66
CA ARG A 83 -10.48 -12.25 2.74
C ARG A 83 -10.03 -13.57 3.32
N HIS A 84 -10.18 -13.74 4.61
CA HIS A 84 -9.88 -14.98 5.32
C HIS A 84 -10.66 -16.17 4.71
N GLY A 85 -9.94 -17.28 4.48
CA GLY A 85 -10.52 -18.51 3.93
C GLY A 85 -10.81 -18.49 2.43
N MET A 86 -10.64 -17.35 1.75
CA MET A 86 -10.85 -17.25 0.30
C MET A 86 -9.50 -17.33 -0.43
N PRO A 87 -9.39 -18.15 -1.52
CA PRO A 87 -8.17 -18.23 -2.29
C PRO A 87 -7.68 -16.86 -2.75
N THR A 88 -6.43 -16.51 -2.40
CA THR A 88 -5.84 -15.23 -2.78
C THR A 88 -5.39 -15.18 -4.23
N GLY A 89 -5.12 -16.33 -4.84
CA GLY A 89 -4.44 -16.44 -6.12
C GLY A 89 -2.93 -16.16 -6.03
N PHE A 90 -2.32 -16.25 -4.83
CA PHE A 90 -0.88 -16.12 -4.64
C PHE A 90 -0.19 -17.48 -4.72
N ASN A 91 0.85 -17.56 -5.52
CA ASN A 91 1.73 -18.72 -5.60
C ASN A 91 3.17 -18.28 -5.92
N PRO A 92 3.95 -17.85 -4.92
CA PRO A 92 5.30 -17.33 -5.14
C PRO A 92 6.26 -18.29 -5.83
N LEU A 93 6.00 -19.62 -5.79
CA LEU A 93 6.83 -20.63 -6.44
C LEU A 93 6.72 -20.62 -7.97
N GLN A 94 5.72 -19.94 -8.51
CA GLN A 94 5.53 -19.77 -9.96
C GLN A 94 6.12 -18.48 -10.52
N LEU A 95 6.70 -17.64 -9.68
CA LEU A 95 7.36 -16.41 -10.14
C LEU A 95 8.54 -16.73 -11.07
N PRO A 96 8.88 -15.83 -12.01
CA PRO A 96 9.98 -16.03 -12.95
C PRO A 96 11.29 -16.36 -12.25
N SER A 97 12.04 -17.33 -12.79
CA SER A 97 13.30 -17.78 -12.18
C SER A 97 14.41 -16.72 -12.25
N GLY A 98 15.20 -16.58 -11.18
CA GLY A 98 16.33 -15.67 -11.11
C GLY A 98 17.00 -15.71 -9.74
N ALA A 99 18.24 -15.21 -9.63
CA ALA A 99 18.98 -15.22 -8.36
C ALA A 99 18.25 -14.46 -7.25
N ARG A 100 17.72 -13.27 -7.56
CA ARG A 100 16.93 -12.48 -6.61
C ARG A 100 15.65 -13.19 -6.17
N GLN A 101 15.01 -13.87 -7.11
CA GLN A 101 13.81 -14.64 -6.84
C GLN A 101 14.09 -15.81 -5.89
N LEU A 102 15.21 -16.49 -6.10
CA LEU A 102 15.62 -17.59 -5.21
C LEU A 102 15.89 -17.10 -3.78
N GLU A 103 16.60 -15.98 -3.64
CA GLU A 103 16.83 -15.35 -2.32
C GLU A 103 15.52 -14.96 -1.64
N PHE A 104 14.62 -14.36 -2.41
CA PHE A 104 13.27 -14.02 -1.91
C PHE A 104 12.52 -15.27 -1.44
N LEU A 105 12.47 -16.34 -2.25
CA LEU A 105 11.76 -17.56 -1.90
C LEU A 105 12.33 -18.23 -0.64
N LYS A 106 13.65 -18.25 -0.46
CA LYS A 106 14.29 -18.75 0.76
C LYS A 106 13.82 -17.96 1.99
N LEU A 107 13.87 -16.63 1.90
CA LEU A 107 13.43 -15.74 2.99
C LEU A 107 11.93 -15.92 3.27
N TRP A 108 11.10 -15.95 2.23
CA TRP A 108 9.67 -16.12 2.34
C TRP A 108 9.29 -17.47 2.98
N LEU A 109 9.88 -18.58 2.54
CA LEU A 109 9.68 -19.90 3.15
C LEU A 109 10.06 -19.90 4.63
N CYS A 110 11.15 -19.23 5.00
CA CYS A 110 11.54 -19.08 6.41
C CYS A 110 10.46 -18.37 7.23
N THR A 111 9.66 -17.47 6.65
CA THR A 111 8.55 -16.83 7.36
C THR A 111 7.37 -17.77 7.59
N LEU A 112 7.13 -18.73 6.68
CA LEU A 112 6.07 -19.74 6.83
C LEU A 112 6.37 -20.76 7.93
N ILE A 113 7.64 -21.18 8.02
CA ILE A 113 8.08 -22.28 8.91
C ILE A 113 8.71 -21.80 10.22
N ARG A 114 8.50 -20.56 10.62
CA ARG A 114 9.12 -19.91 11.80
C ARG A 114 9.39 -20.90 12.93
N PRO A 115 10.66 -21.20 13.26
CA PRO A 115 10.98 -22.06 14.37
C PRO A 115 10.69 -21.32 15.70
N ARG A 116 10.24 -22.07 16.73
CA ARG A 116 10.04 -21.50 18.08
C ARG A 116 11.31 -20.86 18.64
N SER A 117 12.48 -21.38 18.25
CA SER A 117 13.81 -20.86 18.60
C SER A 117 14.27 -19.66 17.79
N GLY A 118 13.48 -19.19 16.78
CA GLY A 118 13.82 -18.06 15.91
C GLY A 118 14.80 -18.37 14.79
N VAL A 119 15.56 -19.45 14.83
CA VAL A 119 16.61 -19.79 13.84
C VAL A 119 16.48 -21.25 13.41
N LEU A 120 16.60 -21.50 12.10
CA LEU A 120 16.70 -22.86 11.54
C LEU A 120 18.10 -23.42 11.80
N SER A 121 18.20 -24.71 12.11
CA SER A 121 19.49 -25.41 12.12
C SER A 121 20.08 -25.50 10.70
N ALA A 122 21.40 -25.69 10.59
CA ALA A 122 22.07 -25.83 9.29
C ALA A 122 21.49 -27.00 8.48
N ARG A 123 21.09 -28.10 9.11
CA ARG A 123 20.42 -29.22 8.47
C ARG A 123 19.05 -28.80 7.92
N GLN A 124 18.21 -28.17 8.75
CA GLN A 124 16.90 -27.69 8.32
C GLN A 124 16.99 -26.71 7.15
N GLN A 125 17.99 -25.83 7.18
CA GLN A 125 18.21 -24.89 6.08
C GLN A 125 18.61 -25.64 4.79
N SER A 126 19.49 -26.64 4.87
CA SER A 126 19.87 -27.46 3.72
C SER A 126 18.67 -28.26 3.18
N ASP A 127 17.88 -28.87 4.04
CA ASP A 127 16.70 -29.66 3.65
C ASP A 127 15.66 -28.75 2.93
N LEU A 128 15.44 -27.54 3.46
CA LEU A 128 14.54 -26.55 2.84
C LEU A 128 15.04 -26.09 1.46
N GLU A 129 16.35 -25.83 1.33
CA GLU A 129 16.96 -25.46 0.06
C GLU A 129 16.85 -26.58 -0.97
N GLN A 130 17.07 -27.82 -0.57
CA GLN A 130 16.91 -28.98 -1.47
C GLN A 130 15.45 -29.16 -1.91
N ALA A 131 14.49 -29.02 -0.99
CA ALA A 131 13.07 -29.08 -1.32
C ALA A 131 12.65 -27.95 -2.28
N LEU A 132 13.15 -26.72 -2.06
CA LEU A 132 12.91 -25.59 -2.95
C LEU A 132 13.48 -25.87 -4.35
N HIS A 133 14.72 -26.33 -4.46
CA HIS A 133 15.34 -26.67 -5.75
C HIS A 133 14.59 -27.80 -6.46
N GLY A 134 14.18 -28.84 -5.73
CA GLY A 134 13.34 -29.92 -6.25
C GLY A 134 12.03 -29.40 -6.84
N THR A 135 11.36 -28.50 -6.11
CA THR A 135 10.10 -27.90 -6.58
C THR A 135 10.32 -27.01 -7.80
N LEU A 136 11.37 -26.20 -7.82
CA LEU A 136 11.67 -25.30 -8.95
C LEU A 136 12.10 -26.06 -10.21
N SER A 137 12.53 -27.33 -10.10
CA SER A 137 12.81 -28.19 -11.25
C SER A 137 11.54 -28.74 -11.94
N LEU A 138 10.37 -28.67 -11.27
CA LEU A 138 9.10 -29.05 -11.84
C LEU A 138 8.63 -28.03 -12.88
N GLU A 139 7.69 -28.45 -13.73
CA GLU A 139 6.96 -27.53 -14.61
C GLU A 139 6.27 -26.43 -13.81
N PRO A 140 6.25 -25.17 -14.26
CA PRO A 140 5.70 -24.05 -13.51
C PRO A 140 4.28 -24.28 -12.97
N SER A 141 3.40 -24.92 -13.75
CA SER A 141 2.04 -25.24 -13.34
C SER A 141 1.93 -26.26 -12.19
N ALA A 142 3.00 -27.04 -11.98
CA ALA A 142 3.06 -28.02 -10.88
C ALA A 142 3.68 -27.45 -9.59
N ARG A 143 4.29 -26.25 -9.64
CA ARG A 143 4.99 -25.64 -8.50
C ARG A 143 3.98 -25.07 -7.51
N ARG A 144 3.95 -25.62 -6.32
CA ARG A 144 3.09 -25.17 -5.21
C ARG A 144 3.58 -25.75 -3.89
N LEU A 145 3.13 -25.18 -2.77
CA LEU A 145 3.57 -25.65 -1.43
C LEU A 145 3.23 -27.12 -1.20
N SER A 146 2.08 -27.60 -1.68
CA SER A 146 1.72 -29.01 -1.61
C SER A 146 2.68 -29.94 -2.38
N ARG A 147 3.48 -29.45 -3.31
CA ARG A 147 4.56 -30.21 -3.97
C ARG A 147 5.88 -30.05 -3.26
N LEU A 148 6.16 -28.86 -2.71
CA LEU A 148 7.38 -28.63 -1.95
C LEU A 148 7.45 -29.53 -0.72
N ILE A 149 6.34 -29.71 -0.01
CA ILE A 149 6.28 -30.52 1.20
C ILE A 149 6.62 -32.00 0.95
N GLU A 150 6.39 -32.53 -0.26
CA GLU A 150 6.72 -33.92 -0.63
C GLU A 150 8.23 -34.19 -0.63
N PHE A 151 9.09 -33.15 -0.71
CA PHE A 151 10.55 -33.27 -0.63
C PHE A 151 11.07 -33.23 0.82
N LEU A 152 10.20 -33.03 1.81
CA LEU A 152 10.58 -32.88 3.22
C LEU A 152 10.28 -34.15 4.02
N ASP A 153 11.11 -34.43 5.03
CA ASP A 153 10.94 -35.58 5.93
C ASP A 153 9.69 -35.40 6.83
N PRO A 154 8.67 -36.25 6.70
CA PRO A 154 7.45 -36.18 7.50
C PRO A 154 7.57 -36.81 8.89
N THR A 155 8.72 -37.44 9.21
CA THR A 155 8.87 -38.24 10.46
C THR A 155 9.17 -37.38 11.68
N ASP A 156 9.71 -36.17 11.51
CA ASP A 156 9.99 -35.25 12.59
C ASP A 156 8.75 -34.38 12.91
N PRO A 157 8.08 -34.56 14.07
CA PRO A 157 6.88 -33.79 14.40
C PRO A 157 7.16 -32.30 14.68
N GLU A 158 8.41 -31.92 14.94
CA GLU A 158 8.87 -30.54 15.11
C GLU A 158 9.64 -30.04 13.89
N GLY A 159 9.70 -30.85 12.83
CA GLY A 159 10.45 -30.61 11.60
C GLY A 159 9.82 -29.58 10.69
N ILE A 160 10.50 -29.29 9.59
CA ILE A 160 10.06 -28.34 8.55
C ILE A 160 8.73 -28.81 7.93
N HIS A 161 8.58 -30.12 7.68
CA HIS A 161 7.36 -30.69 7.12
C HIS A 161 6.15 -30.35 7.99
N ALA A 162 6.22 -30.61 9.30
CA ALA A 162 5.13 -30.35 10.24
C ALA A 162 4.76 -28.85 10.30
N ARG A 163 5.76 -27.95 10.22
CA ARG A 163 5.55 -26.50 10.25
C ARG A 163 5.00 -25.94 8.93
N LEU A 164 5.32 -26.56 7.81
CA LEU A 164 4.78 -26.17 6.51
C LEU A 164 3.37 -26.72 6.25
N SER A 165 3.00 -27.82 6.90
CA SER A 165 1.70 -28.50 6.74
C SER A 165 0.49 -27.57 6.80
N PRO A 166 0.41 -26.59 7.74
CA PRO A 166 -0.73 -25.65 7.79
C PRO A 166 -0.92 -24.81 6.53
N TRP A 167 0.10 -24.69 5.67
CA TRP A 167 0.07 -23.90 4.45
C TRP A 167 -0.19 -24.73 3.20
N CYS A 168 -0.36 -26.06 3.32
CA CYS A 168 -0.47 -26.98 2.21
C CYS A 168 -1.87 -27.58 2.09
N ALA A 169 -2.48 -27.44 0.92
CA ALA A 169 -3.81 -28.02 0.62
C ALA A 169 -3.78 -29.57 0.68
N SER A 170 -2.67 -30.20 0.29
CA SER A 170 -2.47 -31.66 0.40
C SER A 170 -2.53 -32.17 1.84
N GLN A 171 -2.24 -31.31 2.81
CA GLN A 171 -2.30 -31.61 4.25
C GLN A 171 -3.58 -31.06 4.90
N ARG A 172 -4.52 -30.53 4.13
CA ARG A 172 -5.74 -29.84 4.62
C ARG A 172 -5.42 -28.69 5.57
N GLY A 173 -4.34 -27.95 5.26
CA GLY A 173 -3.84 -26.88 6.11
C GLY A 173 -4.76 -25.67 6.15
N ASP A 174 -4.94 -25.09 7.33
CA ASP A 174 -5.84 -23.96 7.60
C ASP A 174 -5.49 -22.69 6.80
N TYR A 175 -4.23 -22.55 6.38
CA TYR A 175 -3.71 -21.38 5.62
C TYR A 175 -3.39 -21.71 4.17
N ALA A 176 -3.80 -22.88 3.63
CA ALA A 176 -3.51 -23.29 2.26
C ALA A 176 -4.08 -22.31 1.21
N TRP A 177 -5.22 -21.69 1.51
CA TRP A 177 -5.87 -20.69 0.67
C TRP A 177 -5.01 -19.45 0.41
N VAL A 178 -4.00 -19.18 1.25
CA VAL A 178 -3.13 -18.00 1.11
C VAL A 178 -2.12 -18.18 -0.01
N PHE A 179 -1.35 -19.28 -0.04
CA PHE A 179 -0.21 -19.43 -0.96
C PHE A 179 -0.17 -20.73 -1.77
N ASP A 180 -1.02 -21.70 -1.45
CA ASP A 180 -1.01 -22.99 -2.17
C ASP A 180 -2.04 -23.02 -3.32
N ASN A 181 -2.15 -21.90 -4.03
CA ASN A 181 -3.04 -21.74 -5.15
C ASN A 181 -2.48 -22.42 -6.42
N PRO A 182 -3.36 -22.93 -7.33
CA PRO A 182 -2.94 -23.59 -8.56
C PRO A 182 -2.13 -22.70 -9.50
N GLU A 183 -2.46 -21.41 -9.55
CA GLU A 183 -1.86 -20.42 -10.42
C GLU A 183 -1.59 -19.13 -9.65
N ASP A 184 -0.44 -18.49 -9.91
CA ASP A 184 -0.18 -17.11 -9.49
C ASP A 184 -0.82 -16.16 -10.50
N CYS A 185 -1.85 -15.45 -10.07
CA CYS A 185 -2.55 -14.52 -10.95
C CYS A 185 -2.16 -13.05 -10.70
N ILE A 186 -1.36 -12.76 -9.65
CA ILE A 186 -1.08 -11.39 -9.24
C ILE A 186 -0.07 -10.69 -10.13
N VAL A 187 0.98 -11.39 -10.56
CA VAL A 187 2.01 -10.82 -11.45
C VAL A 187 1.37 -10.26 -12.72
N ARG A 188 0.47 -11.04 -13.34
CA ARG A 188 -0.24 -10.60 -14.54
C ARG A 188 -1.09 -9.36 -14.26
N ARG A 189 -1.83 -9.34 -13.17
CA ARG A 189 -2.69 -8.21 -12.77
C ARG A 189 -1.87 -6.93 -12.55
N LEU A 190 -0.78 -7.03 -11.79
CA LEU A 190 0.12 -5.91 -11.52
C LEU A 190 0.79 -5.33 -12.78
N THR A 191 1.00 -6.15 -13.81
CA THR A 191 1.61 -5.68 -15.07
C THR A 191 0.61 -5.12 -16.05
N GLN A 192 -0.65 -5.54 -16.00
CA GLN A 192 -1.70 -5.13 -16.92
C GLN A 192 -2.49 -3.90 -16.44
N GLN A 193 -2.57 -3.69 -15.13
CA GLN A 193 -3.36 -2.61 -14.55
C GLN A 193 -2.48 -1.44 -14.11
N PRO A 194 -2.80 -0.21 -14.51
CA PRO A 194 -2.07 0.98 -14.05
C PRO A 194 -2.31 1.26 -12.56
N THR A 195 -3.48 0.92 -12.03
CA THR A 195 -3.84 1.12 -10.63
C THR A 195 -4.38 -0.18 -10.06
N ILE A 196 -3.79 -0.66 -8.97
CA ILE A 196 -4.23 -1.85 -8.24
C ILE A 196 -4.31 -1.57 -6.75
N GLY A 197 -5.41 -1.97 -6.12
CA GLY A 197 -5.64 -1.91 -4.68
C GLY A 197 -5.70 -3.29 -4.05
N PHE A 198 -5.15 -3.42 -2.85
CA PHE A 198 -5.24 -4.60 -2.01
C PHE A 198 -5.96 -4.22 -0.72
N ASP A 199 -7.08 -4.89 -0.42
CA ASP A 199 -7.66 -4.85 0.92
C ASP A 199 -6.80 -5.72 1.84
N VAL A 200 -6.02 -5.07 2.67
CA VAL A 200 -5.10 -5.78 3.60
C VAL A 200 -5.66 -5.85 5.03
N THR A 201 -6.90 -5.44 5.25
CA THR A 201 -7.52 -5.31 6.57
C THR A 201 -7.36 -6.59 7.41
N GLU A 202 -7.84 -7.72 6.90
CA GLU A 202 -7.81 -8.98 7.64
C GLU A 202 -6.39 -9.53 7.82
N PHE A 203 -5.49 -9.31 6.86
CA PHE A 203 -4.11 -9.79 6.95
C PHE A 203 -3.26 -8.97 7.93
N LEU A 204 -3.51 -7.68 8.05
CA LEU A 204 -2.79 -6.84 9.02
C LEU A 204 -3.10 -7.24 10.46
N ASP A 205 -4.29 -7.77 10.72
CA ASP A 205 -4.74 -8.17 12.05
C ASP A 205 -4.35 -9.61 12.39
N HIS A 206 -3.92 -10.42 11.39
CA HIS A 206 -3.60 -11.83 11.59
C HIS A 206 -2.09 -12.07 11.64
N GLU A 207 -1.55 -12.37 12.83
CA GLU A 207 -0.11 -12.45 13.12
C GLU A 207 0.66 -13.42 12.20
N LEU A 208 0.09 -14.60 11.92
CA LEU A 208 0.78 -15.65 11.14
C LEU A 208 0.84 -15.31 9.64
N THR A 209 -0.22 -14.74 9.07
CA THR A 209 -0.29 -14.47 7.63
C THR A 209 0.27 -13.11 7.23
N ARG A 210 0.29 -12.15 8.17
CA ARG A 210 0.77 -10.77 7.92
C ARG A 210 2.17 -10.75 7.29
N ALA A 211 3.14 -11.35 7.95
CA ALA A 211 4.53 -11.33 7.51
C ALA A 211 4.75 -11.93 6.12
N PRO A 212 4.34 -13.19 5.83
CA PRO A 212 4.58 -13.78 4.53
C PRO A 212 3.79 -13.11 3.40
N VAL A 213 2.56 -12.64 3.65
CA VAL A 213 1.78 -11.89 2.64
C VAL A 213 2.41 -10.55 2.34
N THR A 214 2.79 -9.80 3.37
CA THR A 214 3.47 -8.51 3.21
C THR A 214 4.77 -8.65 2.43
N LEU A 215 5.59 -9.64 2.80
CA LEU A 215 6.87 -9.90 2.13
C LEU A 215 6.67 -10.22 0.65
N TYR A 216 5.66 -11.03 0.31
CA TYR A 216 5.33 -11.38 -1.06
C TYR A 216 4.86 -10.16 -1.86
N LEU A 217 3.90 -9.39 -1.35
CA LEU A 217 3.37 -8.22 -2.03
C LEU A 217 4.45 -7.13 -2.24
N PHE A 218 5.30 -6.89 -1.24
CA PHE A 218 6.42 -5.96 -1.40
C PHE A 218 7.47 -6.43 -2.39
N HIS A 219 7.72 -7.74 -2.45
CA HIS A 219 8.60 -8.30 -3.48
C HIS A 219 8.03 -8.00 -4.88
N LEU A 220 6.74 -8.22 -5.10
CA LEU A 220 6.09 -7.91 -6.37
C LEU A 220 6.13 -6.42 -6.72
N VAL A 221 5.85 -5.54 -5.75
CA VAL A 221 5.94 -4.09 -5.97
C VAL A 221 7.36 -3.66 -6.32
N ARG A 222 8.37 -4.29 -5.70
CA ARG A 222 9.79 -4.04 -6.01
C ARG A 222 10.14 -4.46 -7.44
N GLU A 223 9.56 -5.55 -7.95
CA GLU A 223 9.79 -5.99 -9.34
C GLU A 223 9.16 -5.03 -10.37
N LEU A 224 8.18 -4.19 -9.98
CA LEU A 224 7.65 -3.12 -10.83
C LEU A 224 8.58 -1.90 -10.94
N LEU A 225 9.65 -1.83 -10.15
CA LEU A 225 10.63 -0.73 -10.20
C LEU A 225 11.59 -0.90 -11.37
N ASP A 226 11.11 -0.71 -12.58
CA ASP A 226 11.86 -0.80 -13.84
C ASP A 226 12.20 0.57 -14.44
N GLY A 227 11.93 1.65 -13.71
CA GLY A 227 12.11 3.04 -14.15
C GLY A 227 10.79 3.75 -14.50
N ARG A 228 9.66 3.02 -14.49
CA ARG A 228 8.32 3.63 -14.61
C ARG A 228 8.03 4.54 -13.42
N LYS A 229 7.09 5.46 -13.59
CA LYS A 229 6.56 6.24 -12.46
C LYS A 229 5.71 5.30 -11.60
N LEU A 230 6.22 4.91 -10.45
CA LEU A 230 5.53 4.02 -9.51
C LEU A 230 5.22 4.75 -8.21
N VAL A 231 3.97 4.74 -7.78
CA VAL A 231 3.58 5.24 -6.46
C VAL A 231 2.94 4.11 -5.66
N CYS A 232 3.48 3.87 -4.48
CA CYS A 232 2.96 2.89 -3.54
C CYS A 232 2.33 3.61 -2.34
N TRP A 233 1.04 3.45 -2.18
CA TRP A 233 0.25 4.00 -1.09
C TRP A 233 0.07 2.95 -0.01
N MET A 234 0.38 3.28 1.22
CA MET A 234 0.27 2.37 2.36
C MET A 234 -0.51 3.05 3.47
N ASP A 235 -1.78 2.68 3.61
CA ASP A 235 -2.60 3.13 4.74
C ASP A 235 -2.34 2.25 5.96
N GLU A 236 -2.26 2.86 7.15
CA GLU A 236 -1.93 2.19 8.42
C GLU A 236 -0.63 1.35 8.36
N PHE A 237 0.38 1.85 7.64
CA PHE A 237 1.63 1.12 7.38
C PHE A 237 2.41 0.73 8.65
N TRP A 238 2.19 1.41 9.76
CA TRP A 238 2.86 1.15 11.03
C TRP A 238 2.68 -0.30 11.52
N ARG A 239 1.56 -0.94 11.19
CA ARG A 239 1.31 -2.34 11.52
C ARG A 239 2.33 -3.29 10.88
N LEU A 240 2.91 -2.88 9.78
CA LEU A 240 3.96 -3.60 9.07
C LEU A 240 5.33 -3.41 9.72
N LEU A 241 5.53 -2.29 10.44
CA LEU A 241 6.80 -1.95 11.09
C LEU A 241 7.20 -2.93 12.19
N ALA A 242 6.25 -3.63 12.77
CA ALA A 242 6.50 -4.65 13.79
C ALA A 242 7.15 -5.92 13.21
N ASP A 243 7.18 -6.08 11.88
CA ASP A 243 7.70 -7.27 11.21
C ASP A 243 9.15 -7.09 10.75
N PRO A 244 10.09 -7.98 11.15
CA PRO A 244 11.48 -7.93 10.71
C PRO A 244 11.68 -7.97 9.18
N ALA A 245 10.75 -8.59 8.45
CA ALA A 245 10.80 -8.62 6.99
C ALA A 245 10.61 -7.21 6.40
N PHE A 246 9.76 -6.40 7.03
CA PHE A 246 9.56 -5.01 6.65
C PHE A 246 10.74 -4.11 7.02
N GLU A 247 11.45 -4.39 8.12
CA GLU A 247 12.64 -3.61 8.49
C GLU A 247 13.68 -3.58 7.37
N ASN A 248 13.96 -4.72 6.75
CA ASN A 248 14.91 -4.81 5.64
C ASN A 248 14.41 -4.06 4.41
N PHE A 249 13.12 -4.18 4.09
CA PHE A 249 12.50 -3.42 3.00
C PHE A 249 12.61 -1.91 3.25
N ALA A 250 12.31 -1.44 4.45
CA ALA A 250 12.32 -0.02 4.77
C ALA A 250 13.74 0.59 4.89
N LYS A 251 14.76 -0.20 5.22
CA LYS A 251 16.15 0.27 5.29
C LYS A 251 16.75 0.57 3.92
N ASP A 252 16.55 -0.32 2.97
CA ASP A 252 17.18 -0.24 1.64
C ASP A 252 16.21 0.19 0.54
N GLY A 253 14.92 -0.05 0.74
CA GLY A 253 13.86 0.26 -0.21
C GLY A 253 13.87 1.72 -0.65
N PRO A 254 13.74 2.72 0.24
CA PRO A 254 13.56 4.11 -0.16
C PRO A 254 14.69 4.65 -1.04
N LYS A 255 15.93 4.26 -0.77
CA LYS A 255 17.10 4.66 -1.58
C LYS A 255 17.05 4.07 -3.00
N THR A 256 16.62 2.81 -3.12
CA THR A 256 16.49 2.12 -4.39
C THR A 256 15.32 2.67 -5.20
N TRP A 257 14.19 2.88 -4.54
CA TRP A 257 12.97 3.43 -5.16
C TRP A 257 13.22 4.79 -5.79
N ARG A 258 13.88 5.71 -5.06
CA ARG A 258 14.25 7.02 -5.60
C ARG A 258 15.01 6.94 -6.92
N LYS A 259 15.96 5.99 -7.04
CA LYS A 259 16.75 5.82 -8.26
C LYS A 259 15.93 5.30 -9.43
N LEU A 260 14.84 4.60 -9.17
CA LEU A 260 14.00 3.92 -10.13
C LEU A 260 12.62 4.60 -10.32
N ASN A 261 12.51 5.88 -10.01
CA ASN A 261 11.27 6.69 -10.12
C ASN A 261 10.11 6.16 -9.26
N GLY A 262 10.42 5.46 -8.17
CA GLY A 262 9.41 4.98 -7.22
C GLY A 262 9.21 5.95 -6.07
N VAL A 263 7.97 6.11 -5.64
CA VAL A 263 7.54 6.93 -4.50
C VAL A 263 6.76 6.06 -3.53
N MET A 264 7.08 6.17 -2.23
CA MET A 264 6.28 5.59 -1.16
C MET A 264 5.52 6.69 -0.44
N CYS A 265 4.22 6.49 -0.26
CA CYS A 265 3.35 7.35 0.52
C CYS A 265 2.85 6.54 1.72
N LEU A 266 3.31 6.91 2.91
CA LEU A 266 3.11 6.20 4.16
C LEU A 266 2.12 6.97 5.01
N ALA A 267 0.95 6.40 5.30
CA ALA A 267 -0.07 7.04 6.12
C ALA A 267 -0.26 6.33 7.46
N THR A 268 -0.50 7.12 8.52
CA THR A 268 -0.82 6.62 9.86
C THR A 268 -1.79 7.55 10.58
N GLN A 269 -2.46 7.00 11.59
CA GLN A 269 -3.32 7.78 12.48
C GLN A 269 -2.56 8.38 13.66
N SER A 270 -1.46 7.76 14.08
CA SER A 270 -0.69 8.18 15.25
C SER A 270 0.79 8.36 14.92
N ALA A 271 1.36 9.41 15.46
CA ALA A 271 2.79 9.70 15.39
C ALA A 271 3.61 8.67 16.19
N SER A 272 3.13 8.28 17.38
CA SER A 272 3.79 7.32 18.28
C SER A 272 4.01 5.97 17.61
N ASP A 273 3.03 5.47 16.84
CA ASP A 273 3.14 4.16 16.16
C ASP A 273 4.39 4.04 15.28
N VAL A 274 4.80 5.17 14.69
CA VAL A 274 6.00 5.21 13.86
C VAL A 274 7.25 5.44 14.70
N LEU A 275 7.18 6.35 15.66
CA LEU A 275 8.34 6.74 16.49
C LEU A 275 8.82 5.59 17.38
N ASP A 276 7.92 4.73 17.85
CA ASP A 276 8.23 3.56 18.67
C ASP A 276 8.85 2.41 17.87
N SER A 277 8.84 2.51 16.53
CA SER A 277 9.43 1.47 15.69
C SER A 277 10.96 1.57 15.64
N ARG A 278 11.63 0.42 15.48
CA ARG A 278 13.10 0.34 15.34
C ARG A 278 13.64 1.07 14.10
N ILE A 279 12.79 1.33 13.12
CA ILE A 279 13.17 1.98 11.85
C ILE A 279 12.60 3.38 11.71
N SER A 280 12.03 3.93 12.78
CA SER A 280 11.44 5.29 12.81
C SER A 280 12.37 6.34 12.20
N ARG A 281 13.62 6.36 12.63
CA ARG A 281 14.63 7.30 12.13
C ARG A 281 14.81 7.20 10.62
N THR A 282 14.90 5.97 10.10
CA THR A 282 15.06 5.74 8.66
C THR A 282 13.85 6.27 7.87
N ILE A 283 12.63 6.01 8.35
CA ILE A 283 11.41 6.50 7.71
C ILE A 283 11.37 8.02 7.70
N ILE A 284 11.66 8.65 8.85
CA ILE A 284 11.63 10.10 9.00
C ILE A 284 12.67 10.77 8.09
N GLU A 285 13.89 10.22 8.02
CA GLU A 285 14.98 10.75 7.19
C GLU A 285 14.73 10.56 5.69
N GLN A 286 14.04 9.48 5.29
CA GLN A 286 13.78 9.18 3.88
C GLN A 286 12.52 9.84 3.33
N THR A 287 11.60 10.29 4.19
CA THR A 287 10.39 11.00 3.76
C THR A 287 10.64 12.51 3.72
N ALA A 288 10.91 13.03 2.52
CA ALA A 288 11.19 14.45 2.33
C ALA A 288 9.95 15.33 2.50
N THR A 289 8.77 14.79 2.16
CA THR A 289 7.48 15.47 2.36
C THR A 289 6.77 14.85 3.56
N LYS A 290 6.36 15.72 4.50
CA LYS A 290 5.56 15.33 5.65
C LYS A 290 4.27 16.15 5.68
N ILE A 291 3.15 15.47 5.87
CA ILE A 291 1.83 16.09 5.89
C ILE A 291 1.17 15.78 7.23
N PHE A 292 0.80 16.82 7.95
CA PHE A 292 0.18 16.70 9.26
C PHE A 292 -1.22 17.31 9.24
N PHE A 293 -2.21 16.50 9.53
CA PHE A 293 -3.57 16.94 9.74
C PHE A 293 -3.77 17.46 11.17
N PRO A 294 -4.81 18.28 11.42
CA PRO A 294 -5.13 18.78 12.76
C PRO A 294 -5.21 17.64 13.77
N ASN A 295 -4.53 17.81 14.91
CA ASN A 295 -4.53 16.84 15.98
C ASN A 295 -4.39 17.54 17.34
N ALA A 296 -5.49 17.70 18.06
CA ALA A 296 -5.52 18.34 19.37
C ALA A 296 -4.74 17.55 20.44
N ASP A 297 -4.58 16.24 20.24
CA ASP A 297 -3.86 15.34 21.16
C ASP A 297 -2.37 15.22 20.84
N ALA A 298 -1.87 16.00 19.86
CA ALA A 298 -0.46 15.97 19.47
C ALA A 298 0.46 16.31 20.65
N SER A 299 1.52 15.50 20.84
CA SER A 299 2.54 15.77 21.86
C SER A 299 3.75 16.50 21.28
N ALA A 300 4.34 17.40 22.06
CA ALA A 300 5.53 18.13 21.64
C ALA A 300 6.74 17.20 21.47
N GLU A 301 6.85 16.16 22.30
CA GLU A 301 7.91 15.17 22.21
C GLU A 301 7.91 14.45 20.85
N GLU A 302 6.73 14.01 20.39
CA GLU A 302 6.58 13.32 19.12
C GLU A 302 6.76 14.25 17.92
N TYR A 303 6.07 15.39 17.91
CA TYR A 303 6.01 16.23 16.73
C TYR A 303 7.26 17.12 16.60
N ILE A 304 7.74 17.71 17.68
CA ILE A 304 8.97 18.53 17.66
C ILE A 304 10.20 17.62 17.75
N GLY A 305 10.27 16.77 18.78
CA GLY A 305 11.41 15.89 19.01
C GLY A 305 11.56 14.79 17.98
N GLY A 306 10.45 14.13 17.61
CA GLY A 306 10.43 13.01 16.68
C GLY A 306 10.47 13.44 15.21
N PHE A 307 9.49 14.24 14.77
CA PHE A 307 9.36 14.63 13.35
C PHE A 307 10.06 15.94 12.97
N GLY A 308 10.66 16.65 13.93
CA GLY A 308 11.42 17.87 13.70
C GLY A 308 10.55 19.07 13.30
N LEU A 309 9.34 19.18 13.84
CA LEU A 309 8.54 20.38 13.69
C LEU A 309 9.11 21.51 14.56
N THR A 310 9.00 22.74 14.09
CA THR A 310 9.21 23.92 14.94
C THR A 310 8.03 24.09 15.90
N GLU A 311 8.21 24.82 16.99
CA GLU A 311 7.12 25.14 17.92
C GLU A 311 5.93 25.83 17.23
N ARG A 312 6.20 26.64 16.21
CA ARG A 312 5.16 27.30 15.42
C ARG A 312 4.35 26.28 14.61
N GLU A 313 5.02 25.36 13.93
CA GLU A 313 4.38 24.29 13.14
C GLU A 313 3.58 23.36 14.04
N PHE A 314 4.12 23.03 15.22
CA PHE A 314 3.43 22.20 16.20
C PHE A 314 2.13 22.88 16.71
N ARG A 315 2.20 24.17 17.06
CA ARG A 315 1.00 24.92 17.46
C ARG A 315 -0.03 25.03 16.35
N LEU A 316 0.38 25.13 15.08
CA LEU A 316 -0.53 25.07 13.95
C LEU A 316 -1.31 23.75 13.98
N VAL A 317 -0.63 22.61 14.04
CA VAL A 317 -1.25 21.27 14.00
C VAL A 317 -2.15 21.03 15.21
N ARG A 318 -1.71 21.42 16.40
CA ARG A 318 -2.40 21.13 17.66
C ARG A 318 -3.57 22.07 17.98
N GLU A 319 -3.41 23.37 17.70
CA GLU A 319 -4.28 24.39 18.27
C GLU A 319 -4.96 25.28 17.21
N GLN A 320 -4.33 25.53 16.06
CA GLN A 320 -4.78 26.56 15.12
C GLN A 320 -5.52 26.01 13.92
N LEU A 321 -5.22 24.77 13.50
CA LEU A 321 -5.96 24.12 12.43
C LEU A 321 -7.19 23.43 13.03
N GLU A 322 -8.37 23.91 12.65
CA GLU A 322 -9.62 23.35 13.15
C GLU A 322 -9.87 21.95 12.54
N PRO A 323 -10.24 20.94 13.35
CA PRO A 323 -10.74 19.68 12.84
C PRO A 323 -11.93 19.91 11.90
N GLY A 324 -11.91 19.25 10.72
CA GLY A 324 -12.97 19.42 9.72
C GLY A 324 -12.81 20.62 8.78
N SER A 325 -11.84 21.52 9.02
CA SER A 325 -11.51 22.64 8.10
C SER A 325 -10.91 22.17 6.77
N ARG A 326 -10.59 20.87 6.66
CA ARG A 326 -9.86 20.28 5.51
C ARG A 326 -8.48 20.91 5.28
N SER A 327 -7.95 21.55 6.31
CA SER A 327 -6.62 22.17 6.32
C SER A 327 -5.59 21.20 6.89
N PHE A 328 -4.37 21.29 6.39
CA PHE A 328 -3.25 20.48 6.84
C PHE A 328 -1.94 21.22 6.64
N LEU A 329 -0.93 20.84 7.40
CA LEU A 329 0.44 21.35 7.28
C LEU A 329 1.21 20.46 6.31
N VAL A 330 1.81 21.05 5.27
CA VAL A 330 2.80 20.41 4.40
C VAL A 330 4.18 20.92 4.81
N LYS A 331 5.09 20.00 5.11
CA LYS A 331 6.49 20.29 5.44
C LYS A 331 7.40 19.57 4.46
N GLN A 332 8.28 20.34 3.80
CA GLN A 332 9.31 19.83 2.89
C GLN A 332 10.65 20.46 3.27
N GLY A 333 11.54 19.65 3.86
CA GLY A 333 12.78 20.17 4.42
C GLY A 333 12.53 21.26 5.49
N HIS A 334 13.03 22.47 5.23
CA HIS A 334 12.85 23.63 6.11
C HIS A 334 11.62 24.48 5.75
N HIS A 335 10.96 24.19 4.63
CA HIS A 335 9.78 24.91 4.19
C HIS A 335 8.51 24.24 4.70
N SER A 336 7.59 25.07 5.15
CA SER A 336 6.26 24.59 5.53
C SER A 336 5.16 25.54 5.07
N VAL A 337 4.02 24.98 4.74
CA VAL A 337 2.85 25.74 4.29
C VAL A 337 1.58 25.07 4.81
N VAL A 338 0.62 25.89 5.24
CA VAL A 338 -0.72 25.42 5.53
C VAL A 338 -1.51 25.42 4.23
N CYS A 339 -2.02 24.24 3.87
CA CYS A 339 -2.86 24.03 2.71
C CYS A 339 -4.26 23.63 3.13
N GLN A 340 -5.22 23.94 2.30
CA GLN A 340 -6.61 23.49 2.42
C GLN A 340 -7.02 22.76 1.14
N LEU A 341 -7.58 21.56 1.28
CA LEU A 341 -8.18 20.84 0.18
C LEU A 341 -9.63 21.30 0.04
N ASP A 342 -9.87 22.18 -0.92
CA ASP A 342 -11.21 22.67 -1.24
C ASP A 342 -11.80 21.83 -2.39
N LEU A 343 -12.79 21.03 -2.06
CA LEU A 343 -13.53 20.17 -2.99
C LEU A 343 -14.98 20.65 -3.17
N LYS A 344 -15.24 21.93 -2.94
CA LYS A 344 -16.56 22.52 -3.20
C LYS A 344 -16.84 22.48 -4.71
N GLY A 345 -18.00 21.96 -5.07
CA GLY A 345 -18.37 21.73 -6.48
C GLY A 345 -17.93 20.36 -7.02
N PHE A 346 -17.30 19.52 -6.18
CA PHE A 346 -16.90 18.16 -6.51
C PHE A 346 -17.60 17.14 -5.61
N GLU A 347 -18.88 17.40 -5.32
CA GLU A 347 -19.69 16.56 -4.40
C GLU A 347 -19.86 15.13 -4.94
N ALA A 348 -19.92 14.96 -6.27
CA ALA A 348 -19.99 13.67 -6.94
C ALA A 348 -18.69 12.87 -6.74
N GLU A 349 -17.59 13.50 -7.07
CA GLU A 349 -16.26 12.90 -6.96
C GLU A 349 -15.92 12.60 -5.50
N LEU A 350 -16.41 13.42 -4.57
CA LEU A 350 -16.24 13.19 -3.14
C LEU A 350 -16.90 11.88 -2.68
N GLN A 351 -18.02 11.47 -3.27
CA GLN A 351 -18.64 10.17 -2.96
C GLN A 351 -17.73 8.99 -3.40
N VAL A 352 -16.96 9.18 -4.45
CA VAL A 352 -16.03 8.16 -4.97
C VAL A 352 -14.76 8.08 -4.13
N ILE A 353 -14.19 9.22 -3.72
CA ILE A 353 -12.91 9.28 -2.99
C ILE A 353 -13.06 9.15 -1.46
N SER A 354 -14.28 9.15 -0.92
CA SER A 354 -14.55 9.05 0.52
C SER A 354 -15.21 7.72 0.92
N GLY A 355 -14.83 6.62 0.27
CA GLY A 355 -15.46 5.31 0.42
C GLY A 355 -15.79 4.94 1.87
N ARG A 356 -17.10 4.90 2.19
CA ARG A 356 -17.62 4.37 3.46
C ARG A 356 -18.08 2.94 3.24
N SER A 357 -18.02 2.10 4.27
CA SER A 357 -18.39 0.68 4.16
C SER A 357 -19.73 0.44 3.50
N GLN A 358 -20.75 1.20 3.88
CA GLN A 358 -22.09 1.12 3.27
C GLN A 358 -22.10 1.47 1.76
N GLN A 359 -21.30 2.44 1.36
CA GLN A 359 -21.18 2.83 -0.05
C GLN A 359 -20.44 1.77 -0.87
N VAL A 360 -19.44 1.12 -0.28
CA VAL A 360 -18.72 0.01 -0.90
C VAL A 360 -19.66 -1.18 -1.10
N GLU A 361 -20.46 -1.55 -0.11
CA GLU A 361 -21.48 -2.61 -0.24
C GLU A 361 -22.48 -2.27 -1.33
N ARG A 362 -22.98 -1.04 -1.35
CA ARG A 362 -23.92 -0.59 -2.38
C ARG A 362 -23.33 -0.63 -3.79
N MET A 363 -22.08 -0.21 -3.94
CA MET A 363 -21.36 -0.35 -5.21
C MET A 363 -21.31 -1.82 -5.67
N HIS A 364 -21.02 -2.76 -4.75
CA HIS A 364 -21.00 -4.18 -5.08
C HIS A 364 -22.34 -4.72 -5.52
N GLU A 365 -23.45 -4.29 -4.89
CA GLU A 365 -24.80 -4.65 -5.31
C GLU A 365 -25.10 -4.16 -6.75
N ILE A 366 -24.70 -2.92 -7.07
CA ILE A 366 -24.87 -2.34 -8.40
C ILE A 366 -24.05 -3.11 -9.43
N ILE A 367 -22.78 -3.39 -9.13
CA ILE A 367 -21.88 -4.17 -10.01
C ILE A 367 -22.42 -5.58 -10.25
N ALA A 368 -22.92 -6.26 -9.22
CA ALA A 368 -23.50 -7.59 -9.35
C ALA A 368 -24.74 -7.62 -10.27
N GLY A 369 -25.47 -6.52 -10.36
CA GLY A 369 -26.62 -6.37 -11.24
C GLY A 369 -26.33 -5.77 -12.62
N SER A 370 -25.06 -5.43 -12.93
CA SER A 370 -24.68 -4.79 -14.18
C SER A 370 -23.37 -5.37 -14.73
N SER A 371 -22.30 -4.62 -14.67
CA SER A 371 -20.97 -4.94 -15.17
C SER A 371 -19.92 -4.37 -14.21
N THR A 372 -18.68 -4.88 -14.28
CA THR A 372 -17.54 -4.33 -13.56
C THR A 372 -16.97 -3.06 -14.22
N ASP A 373 -17.40 -2.74 -15.44
CA ASP A 373 -16.98 -1.52 -16.16
C ASP A 373 -17.52 -0.27 -15.44
N PRO A 374 -16.68 0.68 -15.03
CA PRO A 374 -17.11 1.91 -14.39
C PRO A 374 -18.11 2.71 -15.22
N SER A 375 -18.03 2.66 -16.53
CA SER A 375 -18.99 3.35 -17.43
C SER A 375 -20.43 2.90 -17.21
N ASP A 376 -20.65 1.67 -16.75
CA ASP A 376 -21.97 1.10 -16.50
C ASP A 376 -22.47 1.35 -15.08
N TRP A 377 -21.63 1.12 -14.07
CA TRP A 377 -22.05 1.16 -12.66
C TRP A 377 -21.92 2.54 -12.01
N LEU A 378 -20.90 3.33 -12.36
CA LEU A 378 -20.59 4.58 -11.68
C LEU A 378 -21.71 5.65 -11.85
N PRO A 379 -22.28 5.86 -13.06
CA PRO A 379 -23.39 6.80 -13.20
C PRO A 379 -24.62 6.42 -12.37
N ARG A 380 -24.88 5.12 -12.20
CA ARG A 380 -25.97 4.63 -11.36
C ARG A 380 -25.68 4.86 -9.88
N PHE A 381 -24.45 4.55 -9.44
CA PHE A 381 -23.99 4.79 -8.08
C PHE A 381 -24.12 6.27 -7.68
N LEU A 382 -23.71 7.20 -8.55
CA LEU A 382 -23.77 8.63 -8.29
C LEU A 382 -25.20 9.17 -8.26
N ARG A 383 -26.11 8.66 -9.09
CA ARG A 383 -27.55 9.04 -9.06
C ARG A 383 -28.23 8.64 -7.77
N GLU A 384 -27.97 7.43 -7.29
CA GLU A 384 -28.58 6.94 -6.02
C GLU A 384 -28.15 7.76 -4.81
N HIS A 385 -27.00 8.44 -4.87
CA HIS A 385 -26.53 9.35 -3.83
C HIS A 385 -27.00 10.80 -4.02
N GLY A 386 -27.93 11.04 -4.97
CA GLY A 386 -28.53 12.36 -5.21
C GLY A 386 -27.58 13.40 -5.82
N VAL A 387 -26.46 12.96 -6.38
CA VAL A 387 -25.41 13.84 -6.88
C VAL A 387 -25.59 14.18 -8.36
N ILE A 388 -26.22 13.29 -9.13
CA ILE A 388 -26.56 13.53 -10.55
C ILE A 388 -28.08 13.53 -10.69
N THR A 389 -28.62 14.65 -11.15
CA THR A 389 -30.01 14.73 -11.64
C THR A 389 -30.05 14.31 -13.10
N ASP A 390 -31.16 13.73 -13.57
CA ASP A 390 -31.32 13.20 -14.94
C ASP A 390 -31.02 14.20 -16.08
N SER A 391 -30.77 15.47 -15.76
CA SER A 391 -30.50 16.56 -16.71
C SER A 391 -29.04 17.03 -16.76
N SER A 392 -28.14 16.44 -15.99
CA SER A 392 -26.73 16.87 -16.00
C SER A 392 -25.89 15.97 -16.95
N PRO A 393 -25.33 16.50 -18.04
CA PRO A 393 -24.37 15.75 -18.85
C PRO A 393 -23.13 15.49 -18.00
N LEU A 394 -22.64 14.24 -18.00
CA LEU A 394 -21.33 13.88 -17.46
C LEU A 394 -20.31 14.87 -18.05
N SER A 395 -19.62 15.63 -17.22
CA SER A 395 -18.64 16.65 -17.62
C SER A 395 -17.35 16.01 -18.17
N GLY A 396 -17.50 15.11 -19.14
CA GLY A 396 -16.43 14.34 -19.79
C GLY A 396 -16.07 14.81 -21.21
N GLU A 397 -16.77 15.83 -21.77
CA GLU A 397 -16.57 16.22 -23.18
C GLU A 397 -16.14 17.68 -23.41
N GLN A 398 -15.39 18.31 -22.51
CA GLN A 398 -14.78 19.62 -22.80
C GLN A 398 -13.34 19.72 -22.31
N ALA A 399 -12.44 18.96 -22.91
CA ALA A 399 -11.00 19.25 -22.89
C ALA A 399 -10.30 18.71 -24.12
N ALA A 400 -10.88 18.98 -25.29
CA ALA A 400 -10.16 18.89 -26.54
C ALA A 400 -10.45 20.19 -27.31
N CYS A 401 -9.62 21.21 -27.09
CA CYS A 401 -9.25 22.32 -28.00
C CYS A 401 -8.76 23.52 -27.19
N THR A 402 -7.53 23.73 -27.22
CA THR A 402 -6.57 24.84 -27.41
C THR A 402 -5.33 24.63 -26.57
#